data_40ce81fee9535ad44cec0185d6520ba3
#
_entry.id   40ce81fee9535ad44cec0185d6520ba3
#
_cell.length_a   1.000
_cell.length_b   1.000
_cell.length_c   1.000
_cell.angle_alpha   90.00
_cell.angle_beta   90.00
_cell.angle_gamma   90.00
#
_symmetry.space_group_name_H-M   'P 1'
#
loop_
_entity.id
_entity.type
_entity.pdbx_description
1 polymer ?
#
loop_
_entity_poly.entity_id
_entity_poly.type
_entity_poly.pdbx_seq_one_letter_code
_entity_poly.pdbx_strand_id
1 'polypeptide(L)'
;VHFSRYAAPLIFKHMINDIFPQEDIELAETSPNTLGAAHWKHEFLQKESIKYAISHLKDDDIVFIGDTDEIWDKSVLDLSIHEPLKLKLRVYTYWLNNRSSEEFWGPVVGQYKYVKGECLNHLRTQAVRTPVEYGWHFTSMGGAENLRKKLTDSYTQESYASPEILENIEYNLRESKDFLGRDFSYQLDESQWPIFLKETR
;
A
#
# COMPACT_ATOMS: atom_id res chain seq x y z
N VAL A 1 -13.68 3.91 7.52
CA VAL A 1 -14.86 3.04 7.49
C VAL A 1 -14.37 1.62 7.30
N HIS A 2 -14.65 0.74 8.28
CA HIS A 2 -14.23 -0.66 8.23
C HIS A 2 -15.40 -1.48 7.68
N PHE A 3 -15.29 -1.99 6.47
CA PHE A 3 -16.29 -2.87 5.89
C PHE A 3 -15.93 -4.32 6.19
N SER A 4 -16.89 -5.09 6.72
CA SER A 4 -16.69 -6.52 6.88
C SER A 4 -16.72 -7.24 5.53
N ARG A 5 -15.99 -8.34 5.40
CA ARG A 5 -15.91 -9.18 4.18
C ARG A 5 -17.28 -9.49 3.55
N TYR A 6 -18.30 -9.70 4.39
CA TYR A 6 -19.64 -10.10 3.93
C TYR A 6 -20.56 -8.94 3.60
N ALA A 7 -20.39 -7.80 4.26
CA ALA A 7 -21.24 -6.64 4.08
C ALA A 7 -20.70 -5.67 3.01
N ALA A 8 -19.38 -5.60 2.85
CA ALA A 8 -18.75 -4.65 1.94
C ALA A 8 -19.26 -4.70 0.49
N PRO A 9 -19.41 -5.86 -0.17
CA PRO A 9 -19.86 -5.90 -1.56
C PRO A 9 -21.28 -5.39 -1.76
N LEU A 10 -22.19 -5.69 -0.81
CA LEU A 10 -23.60 -5.27 -0.89
C LEU A 10 -23.77 -3.79 -0.54
N ILE A 11 -23.18 -3.37 0.58
CA ILE A 11 -23.23 -1.97 1.03
C ILE A 11 -22.56 -1.08 -0.01
N PHE A 12 -21.40 -1.49 -0.51
CA PHE A 12 -20.63 -0.71 -1.47
C PHE A 12 -21.36 -0.57 -2.81
N LYS A 13 -22.00 -1.64 -3.31
CA LYS A 13 -22.77 -1.59 -4.56
C LYS A 13 -23.93 -0.58 -4.49
N HIS A 14 -24.55 -0.41 -3.33
CA HIS A 14 -25.64 0.54 -3.15
C HIS A 14 -25.17 1.96 -2.84
N MET A 15 -24.00 2.12 -2.20
CA MET A 15 -23.48 3.42 -1.75
C MET A 15 -22.49 4.06 -2.74
N ILE A 16 -21.93 3.31 -3.67
CA ILE A 16 -20.95 3.85 -4.63
C ILE A 16 -21.48 5.10 -5.33
N ASN A 17 -22.67 5.01 -5.91
CA ASN A 17 -23.27 6.11 -6.67
C ASN A 17 -23.68 7.32 -5.80
N ASP A 18 -23.83 7.11 -4.49
CA ASP A 18 -24.19 8.16 -3.54
C ASP A 18 -22.96 8.87 -2.95
N ILE A 19 -21.79 8.20 -2.97
CA ILE A 19 -20.57 8.66 -2.30
C ILE A 19 -19.56 9.20 -3.30
N PHE A 20 -19.43 8.57 -4.47
CA PHE A 20 -18.41 8.91 -5.46
C PHE A 20 -19.02 9.57 -6.68
N PRO A 21 -18.36 10.58 -7.28
CA PRO A 21 -18.73 11.10 -8.58
C PRO A 21 -18.75 10.00 -9.64
N GLN A 22 -19.64 10.14 -10.60
CA GLN A 22 -19.78 9.19 -11.70
C GLN A 22 -18.47 9.01 -12.48
N GLU A 23 -17.67 10.07 -12.64
CA GLU A 23 -16.38 10.06 -13.31
C GLU A 23 -15.35 9.15 -12.59
N ASP A 24 -15.30 9.13 -11.25
CA ASP A 24 -14.43 8.24 -10.49
C ASP A 24 -14.89 6.77 -10.61
N ILE A 25 -16.20 6.54 -10.67
CA ILE A 25 -16.77 5.20 -10.87
C ILE A 25 -16.41 4.65 -12.25
N GLU A 26 -16.61 5.45 -13.29
CA GLU A 26 -16.25 5.09 -14.68
C GLU A 26 -14.75 4.83 -14.82
N LEU A 27 -13.93 5.65 -14.17
CA LEU A 27 -12.48 5.47 -14.15
C LEU A 27 -12.10 4.17 -13.45
N ALA A 28 -12.74 3.84 -12.30
CA ALA A 28 -12.53 2.56 -11.61
C ALA A 28 -12.99 1.35 -12.43
N GLU A 29 -13.99 1.50 -13.28
CA GLU A 29 -14.49 0.44 -14.15
C GLU A 29 -13.60 0.18 -15.37
N THR A 30 -12.95 1.21 -15.87
CA THR A 30 -12.15 1.16 -17.09
C THR A 30 -10.65 1.04 -16.84
N SER A 31 -10.19 1.25 -15.60
CA SER A 31 -8.77 1.16 -15.26
C SER A 31 -8.21 -0.24 -15.51
N PRO A 32 -7.05 -0.39 -16.18
CA PRO A 32 -6.40 -1.68 -16.37
C PRO A 32 -6.12 -2.42 -15.07
N ASN A 33 -5.89 -1.69 -13.98
CA ASN A 33 -5.59 -2.26 -12.66
C ASN A 33 -6.83 -2.87 -11.98
N THR A 34 -8.03 -2.57 -12.45
CA THR A 34 -9.30 -3.05 -11.87
C THR A 34 -10.04 -4.03 -12.78
N LEU A 35 -9.60 -4.19 -14.03
CA LEU A 35 -10.24 -5.08 -14.98
C LEU A 35 -10.22 -6.54 -14.48
N GLY A 36 -11.40 -7.12 -14.38
CA GLY A 36 -11.57 -8.53 -14.00
C GLY A 36 -11.71 -8.81 -12.50
N ALA A 37 -11.49 -7.84 -11.62
CA ALA A 37 -11.55 -8.06 -10.18
C ALA A 37 -12.35 -6.97 -9.46
N ALA A 38 -13.58 -7.25 -9.09
CA ALA A 38 -14.48 -6.28 -8.43
C ALA A 38 -13.90 -5.67 -7.13
N HIS A 39 -13.05 -6.43 -6.41
CA HIS A 39 -12.42 -5.96 -5.18
C HIS A 39 -11.38 -4.85 -5.42
N TRP A 40 -10.70 -4.83 -6.56
CA TRP A 40 -9.77 -3.76 -6.91
C TRP A 40 -10.47 -2.42 -7.17
N LYS A 41 -11.74 -2.45 -7.62
CA LYS A 41 -12.54 -1.23 -7.77
C LYS A 41 -12.78 -0.53 -6.44
N HIS A 42 -12.99 -1.28 -5.36
CA HIS A 42 -13.16 -0.73 -4.01
C HIS A 42 -11.88 -0.06 -3.52
N GLU A 43 -10.74 -0.72 -3.69
CA GLU A 43 -9.44 -0.16 -3.32
C GLU A 43 -9.12 1.08 -4.16
N PHE A 44 -9.41 1.04 -5.45
CA PHE A 44 -9.26 2.17 -6.36
C PHE A 44 -10.06 3.39 -5.85
N LEU A 45 -11.35 3.22 -5.61
CA LEU A 45 -12.23 4.30 -5.14
C LEU A 45 -11.85 4.79 -3.74
N GLN A 46 -11.41 3.90 -2.85
CA GLN A 46 -10.91 4.28 -1.53
C GLN A 46 -9.70 5.22 -1.65
N LYS A 47 -8.76 4.93 -2.54
CA LYS A 47 -7.60 5.79 -2.80
C LYS A 47 -8.03 7.11 -3.44
N GLU A 48 -8.91 7.11 -4.44
CA GLU A 48 -9.41 8.34 -5.05
C GLU A 48 -10.16 9.23 -4.04
N SER A 49 -10.82 8.66 -3.03
CA SER A 49 -11.53 9.43 -2.00
C SER A 49 -10.62 10.33 -1.17
N ILE A 50 -9.31 10.10 -1.16
CA ILE A 50 -8.33 10.96 -0.48
C ILE A 50 -8.39 12.38 -1.05
N LYS A 51 -8.69 12.54 -2.35
CA LYS A 51 -8.84 13.87 -3.00
C LYS A 51 -9.80 14.80 -2.26
N TYR A 52 -10.90 14.24 -1.76
CA TYR A 52 -11.90 15.03 -1.02
C TYR A 52 -11.37 15.48 0.34
N ALA A 53 -10.62 14.62 1.02
CA ALA A 53 -10.04 14.93 2.32
C ALA A 53 -8.97 16.03 2.24
N ILE A 54 -8.22 16.09 1.15
CA ILE A 54 -7.11 17.05 0.94
C ILE A 54 -7.50 18.28 0.11
N SER A 55 -8.77 18.42 -0.27
CA SER A 55 -9.24 19.53 -1.15
C SER A 55 -9.05 20.94 -0.59
N HIS A 56 -8.83 21.06 0.73
CA HIS A 56 -8.59 22.33 1.44
C HIS A 56 -7.13 22.79 1.41
N LEU A 57 -6.21 21.97 0.89
CA LEU A 57 -4.78 22.27 0.86
C LEU A 57 -4.45 23.38 -0.16
N LYS A 58 -3.31 24.05 0.08
CA LYS A 58 -2.75 25.06 -0.83
C LYS A 58 -1.82 24.40 -1.85
N ASP A 59 -1.60 25.09 -2.95
CA ASP A 59 -0.81 24.61 -4.09
C ASP A 59 0.64 24.21 -3.73
N ASP A 60 1.24 24.86 -2.73
CA ASP A 60 2.60 24.64 -2.25
C ASP A 60 2.70 23.65 -1.07
N ASP A 61 1.57 23.21 -0.52
CA ASP A 61 1.57 22.17 0.52
C ASP A 61 2.14 20.85 -0.02
N ILE A 62 2.97 20.20 0.78
CA ILE A 62 3.51 18.88 0.46
C ILE A 62 2.54 17.80 0.90
N VAL A 63 2.17 16.94 -0.02
CA VAL A 63 1.23 15.83 0.21
C VAL A 63 1.97 14.50 0.11
N PHE A 64 1.73 13.62 1.10
CA PHE A 64 2.16 12.24 1.08
C PHE A 64 0.92 11.33 0.94
N ILE A 65 0.93 10.47 -0.06
CA ILE A 65 -0.15 9.52 -0.35
C ILE A 65 0.44 8.11 -0.32
N GLY A 66 0.04 7.33 0.66
CA GLY A 66 0.53 5.98 0.86
C GLY A 66 -0.44 5.13 1.67
N ASP A 67 -0.14 3.84 1.77
CA ASP A 67 -0.87 2.92 2.63
C ASP A 67 -0.37 3.05 4.09
N THR A 68 -1.16 2.59 5.06
CA THR A 68 -0.87 2.81 6.50
C THR A 68 0.43 2.14 6.96
N ASP A 69 0.89 1.10 6.27
CA ASP A 69 2.13 0.37 6.53
C ASP A 69 3.33 0.89 5.73
N GLU A 70 3.15 1.99 4.98
CA GLU A 70 4.19 2.71 4.24
C GLU A 70 4.62 3.95 5.04
N ILE A 71 5.74 3.86 5.73
CA ILE A 71 6.27 4.92 6.58
C ILE A 71 7.43 5.62 5.87
N TRP A 72 7.33 6.91 5.67
CA TRP A 72 8.39 7.69 5.04
C TRP A 72 9.37 8.27 6.06
N ASP A 73 10.64 8.43 5.64
CA ASP A 73 11.70 9.07 6.42
C ASP A 73 11.66 10.59 6.22
N LYS A 74 11.98 11.35 7.27
CA LYS A 74 12.00 12.81 7.20
C LYS A 74 12.96 13.39 6.16
N SER A 75 13.99 12.65 5.75
CA SER A 75 14.93 13.06 4.71
C SER A 75 14.27 13.31 3.35
N VAL A 76 13.06 12.81 3.16
CA VAL A 76 12.25 13.12 1.98
C VAL A 76 11.93 14.62 1.85
N LEU A 77 11.90 15.35 2.98
CA LEU A 77 11.64 16.79 2.99
C LEU A 77 12.82 17.62 2.46
N ASP A 78 14.00 17.00 2.33
CA ASP A 78 15.20 17.63 1.75
C ASP A 78 15.21 17.51 0.21
N LEU A 79 14.24 16.76 -0.37
CA LEU A 79 14.11 16.63 -1.82
C LEU A 79 13.55 17.91 -2.45
N SER A 80 14.13 18.29 -3.58
CA SER A 80 13.54 19.31 -4.45
C SER A 80 12.37 18.70 -5.23
N ILE A 81 11.16 18.88 -4.73
CA ILE A 81 9.96 18.25 -5.29
C ILE A 81 9.34 19.18 -6.34
N HIS A 82 9.68 18.94 -7.61
CA HIS A 82 9.17 19.71 -8.78
C HIS A 82 8.06 18.94 -9.53
N GLU A 83 7.88 17.67 -9.25
CA GLU A 83 6.87 16.77 -9.80
C GLU A 83 6.56 15.68 -8.76
N PRO A 84 5.47 14.91 -8.90
CA PRO A 84 5.19 13.80 -8.02
C PRO A 84 6.30 12.72 -8.08
N LEU A 85 6.83 12.35 -6.93
CA LEU A 85 7.86 11.33 -6.78
C LEU A 85 7.30 10.10 -6.08
N LYS A 86 7.60 8.93 -6.61
CA LYS A 86 7.29 7.63 -6.00
C LYS A 86 8.47 7.16 -5.17
N LEU A 87 8.26 7.06 -3.86
CA LEU A 87 9.33 6.77 -2.92
C LEU A 87 9.67 5.28 -2.89
N LYS A 88 10.97 4.96 -3.01
CA LYS A 88 11.50 3.63 -2.70
C LYS A 88 11.50 3.43 -1.19
N LEU A 89 11.02 2.27 -0.73
CA LEU A 89 10.98 1.91 0.68
C LEU A 89 11.74 0.62 0.95
N ARG A 90 12.33 0.53 2.15
CA ARG A 90 12.87 -0.73 2.69
C ARG A 90 11.71 -1.63 3.06
N VAL A 91 11.70 -2.85 2.57
CA VAL A 91 10.63 -3.81 2.87
C VAL A 91 11.03 -4.66 4.06
N TYR A 92 10.15 -4.69 5.07
CA TYR A 92 10.22 -5.61 6.21
C TYR A 92 8.96 -6.47 6.23
N THR A 93 9.12 -7.78 6.35
CA THR A 93 8.02 -8.73 6.20
C THR A 93 8.01 -9.71 7.36
N TYR A 94 6.83 -10.06 7.86
CA TYR A 94 6.56 -11.01 8.93
C TYR A 94 6.97 -10.53 10.33
N TRP A 95 8.17 -10.01 10.50
CA TRP A 95 8.70 -9.45 11.74
C TRP A 95 9.41 -8.12 11.46
N LEU A 96 9.43 -7.25 12.47
CA LEU A 96 9.98 -5.89 12.34
C LEU A 96 11.46 -5.85 11.92
N ASN A 97 12.22 -6.90 12.21
CA ASN A 97 13.64 -6.98 11.89
C ASN A 97 13.95 -7.90 10.70
N ASN A 98 12.95 -8.39 9.98
CA ASN A 98 13.13 -9.28 8.85
C ASN A 98 13.06 -8.50 7.54
N ARG A 99 14.21 -7.98 7.10
CA ARG A 99 14.32 -7.19 5.87
C ARG A 99 14.30 -8.09 4.65
N SER A 100 13.43 -7.77 3.70
CA SER A 100 13.33 -8.43 2.40
C SER A 100 14.23 -7.76 1.36
N SER A 101 14.72 -8.55 0.40
CA SER A 101 15.38 -8.03 -0.82
C SER A 101 14.41 -7.47 -1.86
N GLU A 102 13.11 -7.48 -1.58
CA GLU A 102 12.09 -6.93 -2.47
C GLU A 102 12.34 -5.44 -2.72
N GLU A 103 12.36 -5.05 -3.99
CA GLU A 103 12.36 -3.64 -4.36
C GLU A 103 10.93 -3.12 -4.42
N PHE A 104 10.63 -2.12 -3.60
CA PHE A 104 9.29 -1.60 -3.47
C PHE A 104 9.25 -0.07 -3.59
N TRP A 105 8.36 0.43 -4.45
CA TRP A 105 8.00 1.83 -4.58
C TRP A 105 6.51 1.97 -4.29
N GLY A 106 6.17 2.56 -3.16
CA GLY A 106 4.81 2.66 -2.66
C GLY A 106 4.26 4.08 -2.67
N PRO A 107 4.57 4.89 -1.63
CA PRO A 107 3.97 6.19 -1.46
C PRO A 107 4.43 7.19 -2.52
N VAL A 108 3.53 8.14 -2.80
CA VAL A 108 3.83 9.30 -3.65
C VAL A 108 3.95 10.53 -2.77
N VAL A 109 4.96 11.36 -3.04
CA VAL A 109 5.10 12.70 -2.47
C VAL A 109 5.08 13.74 -3.58
N GLY A 110 4.38 14.85 -3.36
CA GLY A 110 4.29 15.93 -4.34
C GLY A 110 3.75 17.21 -3.73
N GLN A 111 3.99 18.35 -4.40
CA GLN A 111 3.23 19.55 -4.07
C GLN A 111 1.77 19.36 -4.50
N TYR A 112 0.84 19.88 -3.72
CA TYR A 112 -0.59 19.70 -3.98
C TYR A 112 -1.02 20.15 -5.37
N LYS A 113 -0.44 21.22 -5.92
CA LYS A 113 -0.71 21.68 -7.29
C LYS A 113 -0.48 20.62 -8.38
N TYR A 114 0.42 19.67 -8.15
CA TYR A 114 0.71 18.57 -9.10
C TYR A 114 -0.10 17.29 -8.80
N VAL A 115 -0.78 17.26 -7.66
CA VAL A 115 -1.59 16.11 -7.20
C VAL A 115 -3.08 16.38 -7.43
N LYS A 116 -3.51 17.65 -7.22
CA LYS A 116 -4.90 18.03 -7.39
C LYS A 116 -5.35 17.83 -8.83
N GLY A 117 -6.50 17.19 -9.00
CA GLY A 117 -7.06 16.89 -10.32
C GLY A 117 -6.48 15.63 -11.00
N GLU A 118 -5.44 15.04 -10.43
CA GLU A 118 -4.90 13.79 -10.95
C GLU A 118 -5.62 12.56 -10.38
N CYS A 119 -5.59 11.46 -11.11
CA CYS A 119 -5.98 10.16 -10.58
C CYS A 119 -4.88 9.65 -9.64
N LEU A 120 -5.19 9.51 -8.35
CA LEU A 120 -4.19 9.11 -7.35
C LEU A 120 -3.65 7.69 -7.58
N ASN A 121 -4.48 6.79 -8.09
CA ASN A 121 -4.03 5.46 -8.49
C ASN A 121 -3.04 5.51 -9.66
N HIS A 122 -3.25 6.39 -10.62
CA HIS A 122 -2.30 6.59 -11.72
C HIS A 122 -0.99 7.21 -11.23
N LEU A 123 -1.03 8.18 -10.32
CA LEU A 123 0.19 8.74 -9.72
C LEU A 123 1.01 7.64 -9.03
N ARG A 124 0.38 6.72 -8.30
CA ARG A 124 1.09 5.58 -7.66
C ARG A 124 1.75 4.64 -8.66
N THR A 125 1.31 4.59 -9.90
CA THR A 125 1.91 3.74 -10.94
C THR A 125 2.92 4.48 -11.82
N GLN A 126 2.68 5.75 -12.10
CA GLN A 126 3.38 6.51 -13.14
C GLN A 126 4.38 7.55 -12.62
N ALA A 127 4.28 7.97 -11.34
CA ALA A 127 5.20 8.96 -10.78
C ALA A 127 6.67 8.52 -10.87
N VAL A 128 7.55 9.49 -10.99
CA VAL A 128 9.00 9.27 -11.11
C VAL A 128 9.52 8.56 -9.87
N ARG A 129 10.25 7.47 -10.05
CA ARG A 129 10.79 6.64 -8.98
C ARG A 129 12.05 7.24 -8.38
N THR A 130 12.10 7.34 -7.05
CA THR A 130 13.35 7.73 -6.39
C THR A 130 14.40 6.61 -6.48
N PRO A 131 15.70 6.95 -6.66
CA PRO A 131 16.76 5.96 -6.78
C PRO A 131 17.17 5.33 -5.46
N VAL A 132 16.95 6.04 -4.33
CA VAL A 132 17.33 5.61 -2.99
C VAL A 132 16.10 5.46 -2.11
N GLU A 133 16.28 4.76 -0.99
CA GLU A 133 15.21 4.44 -0.05
C GLU A 133 14.93 5.62 0.89
N TYR A 134 13.66 6.00 0.99
CA TYR A 134 13.17 7.12 1.80
C TYR A 134 12.15 6.69 2.86
N GLY A 135 12.24 5.44 3.32
CA GLY A 135 11.32 4.97 4.34
C GLY A 135 11.23 3.46 4.43
N TRP A 136 10.13 2.98 4.99
CA TRP A 136 9.88 1.59 5.36
C TRP A 136 8.51 1.14 4.93
N HIS A 137 8.41 -0.09 4.46
CA HIS A 137 7.16 -0.80 4.24
C HIS A 137 7.12 -2.03 5.13
N PHE A 138 6.29 -1.98 6.16
CA PHE A 138 6.11 -3.07 7.12
C PHE A 138 4.91 -3.92 6.73
N THR A 139 5.10 -4.91 5.87
CA THR A 139 3.99 -5.69 5.32
C THR A 139 3.90 -7.08 5.94
N SER A 140 2.68 -7.64 5.99
CA SER A 140 2.40 -9.01 6.45
C SER A 140 2.97 -9.32 7.85
N MET A 141 2.93 -8.33 8.74
CA MET A 141 3.47 -8.40 10.09
C MET A 141 2.72 -9.39 11.00
N GLY A 142 3.44 -9.91 12.02
CA GLY A 142 2.86 -10.74 13.09
C GLY A 142 2.90 -12.24 12.84
N GLY A 143 3.74 -12.70 11.90
CA GLY A 143 4.00 -14.11 11.68
C GLY A 143 2.87 -14.88 10.98
N ALA A 144 2.91 -16.21 11.09
CA ALA A 144 2.06 -17.11 10.30
C ALA A 144 0.57 -16.93 10.57
N GLU A 145 0.17 -16.75 11.84
CA GLU A 145 -1.23 -16.59 12.22
C GLU A 145 -1.84 -15.32 11.61
N ASN A 146 -1.16 -14.19 11.79
CA ASN A 146 -1.63 -12.90 11.23
C ASN A 146 -1.61 -12.91 9.71
N LEU A 147 -0.61 -13.53 9.08
CA LEU A 147 -0.57 -13.67 7.64
C LEU A 147 -1.75 -14.53 7.14
N ARG A 148 -2.02 -15.67 7.77
CA ARG A 148 -3.17 -16.51 7.45
C ARG A 148 -4.48 -15.72 7.55
N LYS A 149 -4.66 -14.99 8.65
CA LYS A 149 -5.82 -14.12 8.85
C LYS A 149 -5.91 -13.03 7.78
N LYS A 150 -4.81 -12.36 7.44
CA LYS A 150 -4.77 -11.36 6.37
C LYS A 150 -5.25 -11.94 5.03
N LEU A 151 -4.79 -13.13 4.66
CA LEU A 151 -5.16 -13.77 3.40
C LEU A 151 -6.62 -14.22 3.38
N THR A 152 -7.15 -14.73 4.50
CA THR A 152 -8.52 -15.25 4.57
C THR A 152 -9.57 -14.16 4.78
N ASP A 153 -9.23 -13.11 5.52
CA ASP A 153 -10.17 -12.06 5.93
C ASP A 153 -10.11 -10.81 5.06
N SER A 154 -9.01 -10.60 4.33
CA SER A 154 -8.85 -9.44 3.45
C SER A 154 -9.47 -9.71 2.10
N TYR A 155 -10.41 -8.85 1.72
CA TYR A 155 -11.09 -8.93 0.43
C TYR A 155 -10.14 -8.83 -0.77
N THR A 156 -9.07 -8.04 -0.66
CA THR A 156 -8.09 -7.85 -1.75
C THR A 156 -7.04 -8.95 -1.84
N GLN A 157 -6.90 -9.78 -0.79
CA GLN A 157 -5.88 -10.83 -0.72
C GLN A 157 -6.44 -12.24 -0.93
N GLU A 158 -7.75 -12.36 -1.15
CA GLU A 158 -8.43 -13.67 -1.27
C GLU A 158 -7.85 -14.55 -2.40
N SER A 159 -7.35 -13.95 -3.49
CA SER A 159 -6.70 -14.67 -4.58
C SER A 159 -5.43 -15.43 -4.16
N TYR A 160 -4.81 -15.03 -3.05
CA TYR A 160 -3.62 -15.68 -2.48
C TYR A 160 -3.96 -16.69 -1.38
N ALA A 161 -5.22 -16.88 -1.03
CA ALA A 161 -5.68 -17.80 0.01
C ALA A 161 -5.93 -19.23 -0.51
N SER A 162 -5.09 -19.71 -1.44
CA SER A 162 -5.19 -21.10 -1.88
C SER A 162 -4.81 -22.07 -0.75
N PRO A 163 -5.40 -23.29 -0.71
CA PRO A 163 -5.03 -24.29 0.29
C PRO A 163 -3.52 -24.54 0.35
N GLU A 164 -2.86 -24.63 -0.78
CA GLU A 164 -1.42 -24.83 -0.88
C GLU A 164 -0.61 -23.72 -0.20
N ILE A 165 -0.97 -22.45 -0.44
CA ILE A 165 -0.31 -21.32 0.21
C ILE A 165 -0.55 -21.34 1.71
N LEU A 166 -1.81 -21.54 2.14
CA LEU A 166 -2.18 -21.51 3.55
C LEU A 166 -1.52 -22.64 4.37
N GLU A 167 -1.37 -23.83 3.80
CA GLU A 167 -0.70 -24.97 4.43
C GLU A 167 0.81 -24.75 4.57
N ASN A 168 1.43 -24.07 3.61
CA ASN A 168 2.87 -23.87 3.58
C ASN A 168 3.36 -22.60 4.29
N ILE A 169 2.48 -21.74 4.81
CA ILE A 169 2.87 -20.48 5.46
C ILE A 169 3.92 -20.70 6.56
N GLU A 170 3.66 -21.58 7.52
CA GLU A 170 4.58 -21.80 8.66
C GLU A 170 5.93 -22.33 8.21
N TYR A 171 5.92 -23.24 7.26
CA TYR A 171 7.16 -23.78 6.69
C TYR A 171 7.95 -22.66 5.99
N ASN A 172 7.30 -21.87 5.13
CA ASN A 172 7.98 -20.82 4.38
C ASN A 172 8.56 -19.75 5.30
N LEU A 173 7.82 -19.33 6.33
CA LEU A 173 8.32 -18.34 7.28
C LEU A 173 9.52 -18.86 8.09
N ARG A 174 9.47 -20.12 8.52
CA ARG A 174 10.58 -20.77 9.26
C ARG A 174 11.83 -20.89 8.42
N GLU A 175 11.69 -21.21 7.14
CA GLU A 175 12.80 -21.38 6.20
C GLU A 175 13.23 -20.03 5.55
N SER A 176 12.72 -18.90 6.06
CA SER A 176 12.98 -17.56 5.49
C SER A 176 12.68 -17.50 4.00
N LYS A 177 11.53 -18.04 3.59
CA LYS A 177 11.03 -18.02 2.21
C LYS A 177 9.83 -17.10 2.09
N ASP A 178 9.62 -16.58 0.87
CA ASP A 178 8.42 -15.84 0.56
C ASP A 178 7.18 -16.77 0.58
N PHE A 179 6.08 -16.32 1.21
CA PHE A 179 4.89 -17.15 1.34
C PHE A 179 4.18 -17.44 0.00
N LEU A 180 4.44 -16.63 -1.04
CA LEU A 180 3.97 -16.85 -2.41
C LEU A 180 4.99 -17.59 -3.28
N GLY A 181 6.15 -17.96 -2.73
CA GLY A 181 7.21 -18.64 -3.46
C GLY A 181 8.00 -17.75 -4.43
N ARG A 182 7.94 -16.42 -4.27
CA ARG A 182 8.76 -15.49 -5.03
C ARG A 182 10.23 -15.58 -4.58
N ASP A 183 11.16 -15.27 -5.48
CA ASP A 183 12.60 -15.35 -5.20
C ASP A 183 13.11 -14.11 -4.45
N PHE A 184 12.66 -13.95 -3.20
CA PHE A 184 13.17 -12.93 -2.28
C PHE A 184 14.02 -13.55 -1.20
N SER A 185 15.14 -12.90 -0.87
CA SER A 185 15.96 -13.24 0.29
C SER A 185 15.57 -12.36 1.49
N TYR A 186 15.84 -12.88 2.68
CA TYR A 186 15.55 -12.20 3.93
C TYR A 186 16.78 -12.15 4.81
N GLN A 187 16.96 -11.05 5.52
CA GLN A 187 18.06 -10.89 6.49
C GLN A 187 17.55 -10.16 7.74
N LEU A 188 18.09 -10.50 8.89
CA LEU A 188 17.83 -9.76 10.12
C LEU A 188 18.56 -8.42 10.06
N ASP A 189 17.81 -7.33 10.10
CA ASP A 189 18.33 -5.97 10.07
C ASP A 189 17.51 -5.06 11.00
N GLU A 190 18.17 -4.54 12.03
CA GLU A 190 17.62 -3.57 12.97
C GLU A 190 18.33 -2.21 12.82
N SER A 191 19.40 -2.15 12.04
CA SER A 191 20.23 -0.97 11.90
C SER A 191 19.51 0.18 11.21
N GLN A 192 18.62 -0.15 10.30
CA GLN A 192 17.89 0.77 9.44
C GLN A 192 16.48 1.08 9.94
N TRP A 193 16.14 0.72 11.17
CA TRP A 193 14.79 0.98 11.73
C TRP A 193 14.48 2.46 11.89
N PRO A 194 13.18 2.83 11.81
CA PRO A 194 12.73 4.14 12.25
C PRO A 194 13.15 4.42 13.69
N ILE A 195 13.45 5.67 13.99
CA ILE A 195 14.00 6.06 15.30
C ILE A 195 13.08 5.66 16.47
N PHE A 196 11.76 5.78 16.28
CA PHE A 196 10.78 5.44 17.32
C PHE A 196 10.78 3.94 17.68
N LEU A 197 11.13 3.04 16.75
CA LEU A 197 11.27 1.61 17.06
C LEU A 197 12.56 1.32 17.84
N LYS A 198 13.60 2.15 17.70
CA LYS A 198 14.85 2.03 18.45
C LYS A 198 14.71 2.51 19.89
N GLU A 199 13.85 3.49 20.13
CA GLU A 199 13.64 4.11 21.45
C GLU A 199 12.65 3.34 22.34
N THR A 200 11.88 2.38 21.77
CA THR A 200 10.87 1.59 22.51
C THR A 200 11.40 0.26 23.06
N ARG A 201 12.71 0.03 23.02
CA ARG A 201 13.37 -1.17 23.60
C ARG A 201 13.83 -0.98 25.03
#